data_b67a399a3daa1503f0252f010b5777ba
#
_entry.id   b67a399a3daa1503f0252f010b5777ba
#
_cell.length_a   1.000
_cell.length_b   1.000
_cell.length_c   1.000
_cell.angle_alpha   90.00
_cell.angle_beta   90.00
_cell.angle_gamma   90.00
#
_symmetry.space_group_name_H-M   'P 1'
#
loop_
_entity.id
_entity.type
_entity.pdbx_description
1 polymer ?
#
loop_
_entity_poly.entity_id
_entity_poly.type
_entity_poly.pdbx_seq_one_letter_code
_entity_poly.pdbx_strand_id
1 'polypeptide(L)'
;MSDLADELRASIRTIKDYPKPGILFRDITTLLGAPRAFRRAVDELVHPYAGLRVSKVAGIEARGFILGGAMAHQLSAGFVPIRKKGKLPHETVRVAYSLEYGVDE
;
A
#
# COMPACT_ATOMS: atom_id res chain seq x y z
N MET A 1 -3.81 16.09 -11.54
CA MET A 1 -4.99 16.43 -12.32
C MET A 1 -6.22 15.72 -11.82
N SER A 2 -7.34 16.40 -11.92
CA SER A 2 -8.59 15.89 -11.38
C SER A 2 -9.02 14.56 -12.00
N ASP A 3 -8.82 14.39 -13.31
CA ASP A 3 -9.28 13.19 -14.00
C ASP A 3 -8.65 11.92 -13.44
N LEU A 4 -7.35 11.92 -13.20
CA LEU A 4 -6.67 10.76 -12.64
C LEU A 4 -7.08 10.54 -11.19
N ALA A 5 -7.07 11.60 -10.39
CA ALA A 5 -7.47 11.50 -8.99
C ALA A 5 -8.91 11.02 -8.87
N ASP A 6 -9.80 11.52 -9.71
CA ASP A 6 -11.21 11.11 -9.71
C ASP A 6 -11.36 9.66 -10.14
N GLU A 7 -10.60 9.23 -11.15
CA GLU A 7 -10.64 7.85 -11.60
C GLU A 7 -10.19 6.89 -10.50
N LEU A 8 -9.12 7.21 -9.83
CA LEU A 8 -8.61 6.37 -8.74
C LEU A 8 -9.57 6.35 -7.56
N ARG A 9 -10.10 7.53 -7.21
CA ARG A 9 -11.05 7.65 -6.10
C ARG A 9 -12.32 6.84 -6.38
N ALA A 10 -12.80 6.86 -7.61
CA ALA A 10 -13.98 6.11 -8.00
C ALA A 10 -13.76 4.60 -7.95
N SER A 11 -12.50 4.16 -8.01
CA SER A 11 -12.16 2.74 -7.94
C SER A 11 -12.04 2.22 -6.52
N ILE A 12 -12.11 3.10 -5.53
CA ILE A 12 -11.98 2.73 -4.12
C ILE A 12 -13.38 2.66 -3.50
N ARG A 13 -13.67 1.53 -2.86
CA ARG A 13 -14.95 1.33 -2.20
C ARG A 13 -14.86 1.79 -0.75
N THR A 14 -15.94 2.43 -0.27
CA THR A 14 -16.05 2.82 1.14
C THR A 14 -17.00 1.87 1.84
N ILE A 15 -16.56 1.30 2.96
CA ILE A 15 -17.38 0.45 3.79
C ILE A 15 -17.62 1.17 5.11
N LYS A 16 -18.90 1.42 5.41
CA LYS A 16 -19.29 2.12 6.62
C LYS A 16 -19.23 1.19 7.83
N ASP A 17 -18.80 1.72 8.96
CA ASP A 17 -18.80 1.00 10.25
C ASP A 17 -17.96 -0.28 10.21
N TYR A 18 -16.78 -0.21 9.62
CA TYR A 18 -15.86 -1.33 9.57
C TYR A 18 -14.44 -0.86 9.94
N PRO A 19 -13.71 -1.57 10.77
CA PRO A 19 -14.08 -2.82 11.47
C PRO A 19 -14.95 -2.59 12.70
N LYS A 20 -15.24 -1.35 13.03
CA LYS A 20 -16.06 -0.95 14.17
C LYS A 20 -17.02 0.16 13.77
N PRO A 21 -18.14 0.33 14.51
CA PRO A 21 -19.01 1.49 14.31
C PRO A 21 -18.24 2.81 14.37
N GLY A 22 -18.55 3.72 13.47
CA GLY A 22 -17.94 5.04 13.40
C GLY A 22 -16.71 5.13 12.52
N ILE A 23 -16.22 4.02 12.00
CA ILE A 23 -15.06 3.99 11.12
C ILE A 23 -15.50 3.78 9.68
N LEU A 24 -14.99 4.65 8.78
CA LEU A 24 -15.18 4.47 7.34
C LEU A 24 -13.94 3.78 6.80
N PHE A 25 -14.12 2.55 6.34
CA PHE A 25 -13.02 1.77 5.78
C PHE A 25 -12.93 2.01 4.28
N ARG A 26 -11.75 2.39 3.82
CA ARG A 26 -11.49 2.57 2.40
C ARG A 26 -10.93 1.27 1.84
N ASP A 27 -11.74 0.57 1.07
CA ASP A 27 -11.38 -0.73 0.52
C ASP A 27 -10.75 -0.54 -0.85
N ILE A 28 -9.46 -0.85 -0.97
CA ILE A 28 -8.74 -0.71 -2.23
C ILE A 28 -8.74 -1.97 -3.08
N THR A 29 -9.38 -3.06 -2.61
CA THR A 29 -9.38 -4.29 -3.39
C THR A 29 -10.06 -4.10 -4.75
N THR A 30 -11.04 -3.22 -4.82
CA THR A 30 -11.69 -2.89 -6.07
C THR A 30 -10.78 -2.15 -7.04
N LEU A 31 -9.90 -1.30 -6.50
CA LEU A 31 -8.87 -0.64 -7.32
C LEU A 31 -7.83 -1.65 -7.78
N LEU A 32 -7.36 -2.51 -6.88
CA LEU A 32 -6.35 -3.52 -7.21
C LEU A 32 -6.87 -4.51 -8.25
N GLY A 33 -8.17 -4.79 -8.23
CA GLY A 33 -8.79 -5.70 -9.17
C GLY A 33 -9.12 -5.07 -10.52
N ALA A 34 -8.99 -3.77 -10.67
CA ALA A 34 -9.27 -3.07 -11.91
C ALA A 34 -7.95 -2.82 -12.65
N PRO A 35 -7.71 -3.50 -13.79
CA PRO A 35 -6.39 -3.44 -14.44
C PRO A 35 -5.90 -2.03 -14.74
N ARG A 36 -6.77 -1.20 -15.27
CA ARG A 36 -6.40 0.17 -15.61
C ARG A 36 -6.12 1.01 -14.37
N ALA A 37 -6.99 0.93 -13.37
CA ALA A 37 -6.83 1.72 -12.15
C ALA A 37 -5.58 1.29 -11.39
N PHE A 38 -5.35 -0.01 -11.28
CA PHE A 38 -4.16 -0.55 -10.62
C PHE A 38 -2.89 -0.05 -11.31
N ARG A 39 -2.84 -0.18 -12.62
CA ARG A 39 -1.68 0.26 -13.38
C ARG A 39 -1.43 1.75 -13.19
N ARG A 40 -2.46 2.56 -13.28
CA ARG A 40 -2.33 4.01 -13.13
C ARG A 40 -1.90 4.39 -11.72
N ALA A 41 -2.42 3.70 -10.71
CA ALA A 41 -2.01 3.97 -9.33
C ALA A 41 -0.52 3.69 -9.14
N VAL A 42 -0.04 2.55 -9.64
CA VAL A 42 1.37 2.22 -9.53
C VAL A 42 2.24 3.21 -10.30
N ASP A 43 1.84 3.56 -11.53
CA ASP A 43 2.58 4.52 -12.34
C ASP A 43 2.70 5.87 -11.64
N GLU A 44 1.63 6.34 -11.00
CA GLU A 44 1.65 7.60 -10.26
C GLU A 44 2.54 7.54 -9.03
N LEU A 45 2.52 6.40 -8.33
CA LEU A 45 3.39 6.23 -7.17
C LEU A 45 4.87 6.19 -7.55
N VAL A 46 5.18 5.62 -8.70
CA VAL A 46 6.57 5.50 -9.18
C VAL A 46 7.08 6.81 -9.75
N HIS A 47 6.20 7.60 -10.35
CA HIS A 47 6.58 8.77 -11.13
C HIS A 47 7.59 9.71 -10.45
N PRO A 48 7.41 10.10 -9.17
CA PRO A 48 8.37 11.00 -8.52
C PRO A 48 9.78 10.42 -8.37
N TYR A 49 9.91 9.10 -8.47
CA TYR A 49 11.16 8.40 -8.21
C TYR A 49 11.81 7.85 -9.47
N ALA A 50 11.18 8.02 -10.62
CA ALA A 50 11.59 7.35 -11.86
C ALA A 50 13.03 7.67 -12.29
N GLY A 51 13.52 8.87 -12.00
CA GLY A 51 14.87 9.25 -12.36
C GLY A 51 15.91 9.07 -11.25
N LEU A 52 15.51 8.48 -10.14
CA LEU A 52 16.37 8.35 -8.96
C LEU A 52 16.88 6.92 -8.82
N ARG A 53 17.99 6.79 -8.10
CA ARG A 53 18.50 5.46 -7.75
C ARG A 53 17.85 5.00 -6.46
N VAL A 54 16.78 4.23 -6.60
CA VAL A 54 16.10 3.63 -5.46
C VAL A 54 16.60 2.19 -5.35
N SER A 55 17.24 1.84 -4.24
CA SER A 55 17.73 0.49 -4.05
C SER A 55 16.71 -0.44 -3.42
N LYS A 56 15.83 0.09 -2.59
CA LYS A 56 14.82 -0.70 -1.89
C LYS A 56 13.50 0.05 -1.81
N VAL A 57 12.42 -0.71 -1.86
CA VAL A 57 11.08 -0.21 -1.56
C VAL A 57 10.59 -1.03 -0.36
N ALA A 58 10.11 -0.36 0.67
CA ALA A 58 9.55 -1.03 1.83
C ALA A 58 8.02 -0.96 1.78
N GLY A 59 7.36 -2.04 2.14
CA GLY A 59 5.91 -2.08 2.16
C GLY A 59 5.38 -2.80 3.39
N ILE A 60 4.29 -2.28 3.92
CA ILE A 60 3.64 -2.85 5.10
C ILE A 60 2.57 -3.85 4.65
N GLU A 61 2.52 -5.01 5.32
CA GLU A 61 1.50 -5.99 4.99
C GLU A 61 0.10 -5.43 5.23
N ALA A 62 -0.89 -5.81 4.47
CA ALA A 62 -0.69 -6.67 3.30
C ALA A 62 -0.72 -5.88 2.01
N ARG A 63 -1.45 -4.77 2.00
CA ARG A 63 -1.64 -3.94 0.81
C ARG A 63 -0.34 -3.33 0.31
N GLY A 64 0.53 -2.96 1.23
CA GLY A 64 1.84 -2.42 0.89
C GLY A 64 2.73 -3.42 0.15
N PHE A 65 2.49 -4.72 0.32
CA PHE A 65 3.23 -5.73 -0.43
C PHE A 65 2.87 -5.68 -1.91
N ILE A 66 1.59 -5.49 -2.20
CA ILE A 66 1.11 -5.48 -3.59
C ILE A 66 1.62 -4.23 -4.32
N LEU A 67 1.36 -3.06 -3.74
CA LEU A 67 1.76 -1.79 -4.36
C LEU A 67 3.28 -1.62 -4.33
N GLY A 68 3.90 -1.93 -3.19
CA GLY A 68 5.34 -1.80 -3.04
C GLY A 68 6.10 -2.76 -3.92
N GLY A 69 5.60 -3.98 -4.06
CA GLY A 69 6.21 -4.96 -4.96
C GLY A 69 6.18 -4.50 -6.40
N ALA A 70 5.05 -3.97 -6.84
CA ALA A 70 4.92 -3.44 -8.19
C ALA A 70 5.84 -2.24 -8.42
N MET A 71 5.93 -1.35 -7.43
CA MET A 71 6.84 -0.20 -7.51
C MET A 71 8.30 -0.63 -7.58
N ALA A 72 8.69 -1.58 -6.72
CA ALA A 72 10.06 -2.08 -6.70
C ALA A 72 10.43 -2.68 -8.04
N HIS A 73 9.53 -3.45 -8.62
CA HIS A 73 9.74 -4.06 -9.93
C HIS A 73 9.97 -2.99 -11.01
N GLN A 74 9.14 -1.95 -11.03
CA GLN A 74 9.29 -0.88 -12.02
C GLN A 74 10.56 -0.06 -11.82
N LEU A 75 10.99 0.11 -10.58
CA LEU A 75 12.18 0.89 -10.24
C LEU A 75 13.46 0.06 -10.28
N SER A 76 13.36 -1.22 -10.57
CA SER A 76 14.50 -2.15 -10.52
C SER A 76 15.14 -2.15 -9.14
N ALA A 77 14.33 -2.09 -8.11
CA ALA A 77 14.73 -2.07 -6.71
C ALA A 77 14.35 -3.37 -6.02
N GLY A 78 14.97 -3.66 -4.91
CA GLY A 78 14.55 -4.76 -4.06
C GLY A 78 13.34 -4.37 -3.23
N PHE A 79 12.67 -5.36 -2.63
CA PHE A 79 11.52 -5.11 -1.78
C PHE A 79 11.80 -5.58 -0.36
N VAL A 80 11.45 -4.75 0.62
CA VAL A 80 11.62 -5.07 2.04
C VAL A 80 10.24 -5.16 2.68
N PRO A 81 9.83 -6.34 3.14
CA PRO A 81 8.53 -6.47 3.80
C PRO A 81 8.59 -5.95 5.24
N ILE A 82 7.56 -5.20 5.62
CA ILE A 82 7.34 -4.79 7.00
C ILE A 82 6.12 -5.56 7.46
N ARG A 83 6.29 -6.45 8.44
CA ARG A 83 5.26 -7.39 8.80
C ARG A 83 4.94 -7.32 10.29
N LYS A 84 3.81 -7.88 10.64
CA LYS A 84 3.39 -7.99 12.03
C LYS A 84 4.33 -8.91 12.81
N LYS A 85 4.39 -8.69 14.11
CA LYS A 85 5.20 -9.46 15.03
C LYS A 85 5.05 -10.96 14.80
N GLY A 86 6.16 -11.64 14.75
CA GLY A 86 6.21 -13.10 14.61
C GLY A 86 6.05 -13.63 13.19
N LYS A 87 5.90 -12.76 12.21
CA LYS A 87 5.70 -13.19 10.82
C LYS A 87 6.98 -13.33 10.02
N LEU A 88 8.11 -12.91 10.56
CA LEU A 88 9.40 -12.98 9.87
C LEU A 88 10.29 -14.02 10.56
N PRO A 89 10.95 -14.88 9.78
CA PRO A 89 11.69 -16.02 10.32
C PRO A 89 13.13 -15.72 10.76
N HIS A 90 13.62 -14.51 10.52
CA HIS A 90 15.01 -14.15 10.79
C HIS A 90 15.09 -12.92 11.69
N GLU A 91 16.29 -12.43 11.95
CA GLU A 91 16.44 -11.21 12.74
C GLU A 91 15.66 -10.06 12.14
N THR A 92 15.01 -9.29 12.99
CA THR A 92 14.17 -8.17 12.59
C THR A 92 14.37 -6.98 13.49
N VAL A 93 13.93 -5.82 13.00
CA VAL A 93 13.80 -4.62 13.82
C VAL A 93 12.31 -4.43 14.10
N ARG A 94 11.96 -4.16 15.36
CA ARG A 94 10.56 -4.01 15.76
C ARG A 94 10.24 -2.61 16.23
N VAL A 95 9.05 -2.15 15.88
CA VAL A 95 8.52 -0.86 16.32
C VAL A 95 7.04 -1.05 16.66
N ALA A 96 6.62 -0.63 17.85
CA ALA A 96 5.22 -0.62 18.22
C ALA A 96 4.57 0.65 17.67
N TYR A 97 3.31 0.55 17.26
CA TYR A 97 2.58 1.70 16.73
C TYR A 97 1.10 1.61 17.10
N SER A 98 0.44 2.77 17.09
CA SER A 98 -0.98 2.86 17.40
C SER A 98 -1.81 2.78 16.14
N LEU A 99 -2.89 2.00 16.22
CA LEU A 99 -3.90 1.93 15.20
C LEU A 99 -5.09 2.80 15.60
N GLU A 100 -5.99 3.06 14.67
CA GLU A 100 -7.23 3.78 14.96
C GLU A 100 -8.08 3.02 15.99
N TYR A 101 -7.88 1.73 16.14
CA TYR A 101 -8.71 0.87 16.99
C TYR A 101 -7.87 -0.09 17.84
N GLY A 102 -6.60 0.24 18.08
CA GLY A 102 -5.74 -0.62 18.92
C GLY A 102 -4.27 -0.28 18.77
N VAL A 103 -3.43 -1.21 19.23
CA VAL A 103 -1.97 -1.10 19.14
C VAL A 103 -1.44 -2.40 18.52
N ASP A 104 -0.41 -2.28 17.68
CA ASP A 104 0.23 -3.43 17.05
C ASP A 104 1.74 -3.16 16.88
N GLU A 105 2.47 -4.15 16.38
CA GLU A 105 3.89 -3.98 16.07
C GLU A 105 4.37 -4.91 14.97
#